data_b0488578ac2c696734e382399a8abf36
#
_entry.id   b0488578ac2c696734e382399a8abf36
#
_cell.length_a   1.000
_cell.length_b   1.000
_cell.length_c   1.000
_cell.angle_alpha   90.00
_cell.angle_beta   90.00
_cell.angle_gamma   90.00
#
_symmetry.space_group_name_H-M   'P 1'
#
loop_
_entity.id
_entity.type
_entity.pdbx_description
1 polymer ?
#
loop_
_entity_poly.entity_id
_entity_poly.type
_entity_poly.pdbx_seq_one_letter_code
_entity_poly.pdbx_strand_id
1 'polypeptide(L)'
;MNNDFNEKEVLTLFFCDIYGTIDGGLTEEECVVFAELLEKIRVKNNSDYLYFGMSSTEHPDVVDMYESRLSRYFKDRIVLIPKDVESEVLREIKTSYTLHHINKLLKTFNINEIYFADDSQFNHDMFEVLLGEYKIKLNSIVPKRDENYLSFINNELESKYLNRLQR
;
A
#
# COMPACT_ATOMS: atom_id res chain seq x y z
N MET A 1 34.09 -19.94 -12.99
CA MET A 1 33.47 -19.31 -11.82
C MET A 1 32.19 -18.59 -12.30
N ASN A 2 31.10 -19.25 -12.20
CA ASN A 2 29.80 -18.61 -12.51
C ASN A 2 29.45 -17.71 -11.32
N ASN A 3 29.65 -16.40 -11.49
CA ASN A 3 29.04 -15.42 -10.63
C ASN A 3 27.55 -15.36 -11.01
N ASP A 4 26.78 -16.31 -10.52
CA ASP A 4 25.36 -16.17 -10.46
C ASP A 4 25.07 -15.06 -9.41
N PHE A 5 25.16 -13.80 -9.84
CA PHE A 5 24.48 -12.73 -9.16
C PHE A 5 22.98 -13.03 -9.34
N ASN A 6 22.42 -13.72 -8.37
CA ASN A 6 20.97 -13.85 -8.27
C ASN A 6 20.43 -12.42 -8.16
N GLU A 7 20.00 -11.85 -9.28
CA GLU A 7 19.31 -10.58 -9.29
C GLU A 7 18.08 -10.75 -8.42
N LYS A 8 17.98 -9.95 -7.37
CA LYS A 8 16.79 -9.96 -6.50
C LYS A 8 15.57 -9.59 -7.33
N GLU A 9 14.49 -10.30 -7.13
CA GLU A 9 13.21 -9.96 -7.73
C GLU A 9 12.77 -8.55 -7.34
N VAL A 10 12.12 -7.87 -8.27
CA VAL A 10 11.62 -6.50 -8.06
C VAL A 10 10.22 -6.56 -7.48
N LEU A 11 9.98 -5.76 -6.45
CA LEU A 11 8.73 -5.69 -5.74
C LEU A 11 8.19 -4.25 -5.72
N THR A 12 6.91 -4.10 -6.02
CA THR A 12 6.15 -2.87 -5.82
C THR A 12 5.28 -3.01 -4.57
N LEU A 13 5.33 -2.02 -3.69
CA LEU A 13 4.55 -2.05 -2.45
C LEU A 13 3.39 -1.06 -2.50
N PHE A 14 2.24 -1.49 -1.99
CA PHE A 14 1.07 -0.65 -1.76
C PHE A 14 0.75 -0.64 -0.28
N PHE A 15 0.84 0.52 0.32
CA PHE A 15 0.41 0.76 1.70
C PHE A 15 -0.85 1.60 1.68
N CYS A 16 -1.96 1.03 2.10
CA CYS A 16 -3.23 1.73 2.15
C CYS A 16 -3.78 1.73 3.58
N ASP A 17 -4.07 2.90 4.10
CA ASP A 17 -4.85 3.03 5.31
C ASP A 17 -6.26 2.50 5.06
N ILE A 18 -6.78 1.70 6.00
CA ILE A 18 -8.11 1.11 5.85
C ILE A 18 -9.16 2.08 6.34
N TYR A 19 -9.03 2.52 7.59
CA TYR A 19 -10.01 3.39 8.22
C TYR A 19 -9.88 4.83 7.73
N GLY A 20 -10.96 5.37 7.19
CA GLY A 20 -10.98 6.72 6.63
C GLY A 20 -10.34 6.84 5.23
N THR A 21 -9.87 5.75 4.65
CA THR A 21 -9.24 5.74 3.32
C THR A 21 -9.94 4.80 2.35
N ILE A 22 -10.18 3.55 2.72
CA ILE A 22 -10.86 2.58 1.84
C ILE A 22 -12.15 2.01 2.43
N ASP A 23 -12.45 2.27 3.69
CA ASP A 23 -13.63 1.74 4.36
C ASP A 23 -14.95 2.39 3.92
N GLY A 24 -14.92 3.65 3.51
CA GLY A 24 -16.12 4.45 3.17
C GLY A 24 -16.79 4.08 1.85
N GLY A 25 -16.20 3.23 1.04
CA GLY A 25 -16.66 2.94 -0.31
C GLY A 25 -16.31 1.56 -0.83
N LEU A 26 -16.18 0.58 0.05
CA LEU A 26 -15.88 -0.80 -0.33
C LEU A 26 -17.07 -1.47 -1.03
N THR A 27 -17.42 -0.98 -2.20
CA THR A 27 -18.27 -1.76 -3.11
C THR A 27 -17.41 -2.84 -3.78
N GLU A 28 -18.03 -3.94 -4.11
CA GLU A 28 -17.35 -5.04 -4.82
C GLU A 28 -16.76 -4.58 -6.15
N GLU A 29 -17.49 -3.74 -6.87
CA GLU A 29 -17.05 -3.17 -8.14
C GLU A 29 -15.77 -2.33 -8.00
N GLU A 30 -15.67 -1.48 -6.99
CA GLU A 30 -14.49 -0.66 -6.74
C GLU A 30 -13.28 -1.49 -6.30
N CYS A 31 -13.51 -2.56 -5.53
CA CYS A 31 -12.44 -3.49 -5.17
C CYS A 31 -11.88 -4.23 -6.39
N VAL A 32 -12.73 -4.63 -7.32
CA VAL A 32 -12.29 -5.26 -8.58
C VAL A 32 -11.45 -4.28 -9.39
N VAL A 33 -11.92 -3.05 -9.57
CA VAL A 33 -11.18 -2.01 -10.30
C VAL A 33 -9.82 -1.75 -9.64
N PHE A 34 -9.80 -1.66 -8.32
CA PHE A 34 -8.54 -1.46 -7.59
C PHE A 34 -7.56 -2.60 -7.82
N ALA A 35 -7.99 -3.84 -7.70
CA ALA A 35 -7.13 -5.00 -7.93
C ALA A 35 -6.59 -5.04 -9.37
N GLU A 36 -7.42 -4.72 -10.37
CA GLU A 36 -7.00 -4.63 -11.76
C GLU A 36 -5.96 -3.52 -11.99
N LEU A 37 -6.11 -2.37 -11.33
CA LEU A 37 -5.13 -1.28 -11.41
C LEU A 37 -3.79 -1.67 -10.78
N LEU A 38 -3.79 -2.39 -9.66
CA LEU A 38 -2.56 -2.90 -9.05
C LEU A 38 -1.84 -3.88 -10.00
N GLU A 39 -2.59 -4.75 -10.67
CA GLU A 39 -2.02 -5.67 -11.68
C GLU A 39 -1.42 -4.90 -12.87
N LYS A 40 -2.08 -3.86 -13.36
CA LYS A 40 -1.55 -3.01 -14.44
C LYS A 40 -0.25 -2.32 -14.03
N ILE A 41 -0.19 -1.82 -12.81
CA ILE A 41 1.04 -1.19 -12.26
C ILE A 41 2.16 -2.22 -12.12
N ARG A 42 1.86 -3.40 -11.64
CA ARG A 42 2.80 -4.51 -11.55
C ARG A 42 3.43 -4.82 -12.91
N VAL A 43 2.60 -5.01 -13.92
CA VAL A 43 3.06 -5.30 -15.29
C VAL A 43 3.93 -4.17 -15.83
N LYS A 44 3.50 -2.91 -15.65
CA LYS A 44 4.24 -1.72 -16.08
C LYS A 44 5.62 -1.67 -15.42
N ASN A 45 5.73 -2.00 -14.14
CA ASN A 45 6.96 -1.95 -13.39
C ASN A 45 7.82 -3.21 -13.57
N ASN A 46 7.33 -4.21 -14.31
CA ASN A 46 7.96 -5.52 -14.41
C ASN A 46 8.36 -6.06 -13.03
N SER A 47 7.41 -6.05 -12.10
CA SER A 47 7.60 -6.43 -10.70
C SER A 47 6.51 -7.37 -10.23
N ASP A 48 6.70 -7.99 -9.07
CA ASP A 48 5.58 -8.49 -8.27
C ASP A 48 5.08 -7.39 -7.34
N TYR A 49 4.00 -7.62 -6.59
CA TYR A 49 3.49 -6.65 -5.64
C TYR A 49 3.02 -7.27 -4.34
N LEU A 50 3.11 -6.48 -3.26
CA LEU A 50 2.43 -6.74 -2.00
C LEU A 50 1.54 -5.56 -1.62
N TYR A 51 0.36 -5.87 -1.17
CA TYR A 51 -0.61 -4.91 -0.63
C TYR A 51 -0.63 -4.99 0.89
N PHE A 52 -0.40 -3.87 1.53
CA PHE A 52 -0.47 -3.72 2.98
C PHE A 52 -1.69 -2.88 3.35
N GLY A 53 -2.66 -3.50 4.00
CA GLY A 53 -3.72 -2.80 4.67
C GLY A 53 -3.26 -2.35 6.07
N MET A 54 -3.33 -1.07 6.35
CA MET A 54 -2.94 -0.51 7.64
C MET A 54 -4.15 0.06 8.35
N SER A 55 -4.32 -0.28 9.62
CA SER A 55 -5.40 0.27 10.43
C SER A 55 -4.92 0.57 11.83
N SER A 56 -5.31 1.73 12.34
CA SER A 56 -5.14 2.10 13.74
C SER A 56 -6.43 1.93 14.57
N THR A 57 -7.39 1.16 14.06
CA THR A 57 -8.66 0.95 14.75
C THR A 57 -8.49 0.09 16.00
N GLU A 58 -9.20 0.44 17.06
CA GLU A 58 -9.30 -0.33 18.30
C GLU A 58 -10.28 -1.53 18.16
N HIS A 59 -10.92 -1.68 17.00
CA HIS A 59 -11.93 -2.71 16.77
C HIS A 59 -11.37 -3.83 15.88
N PRO A 60 -10.85 -4.93 16.48
CA PRO A 60 -10.31 -6.06 15.73
C PRO A 60 -11.31 -6.65 14.73
N ASP A 61 -12.60 -6.66 15.09
CA ASP A 61 -13.67 -7.18 14.23
C ASP A 61 -13.77 -6.44 12.89
N VAL A 62 -13.50 -5.13 12.89
CA VAL A 62 -13.48 -4.32 11.68
C VAL A 62 -12.32 -4.73 10.79
N VAL A 63 -11.15 -4.96 11.35
CA VAL A 63 -9.97 -5.42 10.63
C VAL A 63 -10.22 -6.79 10.00
N ASP A 64 -10.79 -7.71 10.76
CA ASP A 64 -11.13 -9.07 10.28
C ASP A 64 -12.15 -9.03 9.13
N MET A 65 -13.11 -8.12 9.20
CA MET A 65 -14.08 -7.90 8.12
C MET A 65 -13.40 -7.44 6.83
N TYR A 66 -12.48 -6.49 6.91
CA TYR A 66 -11.73 -5.99 5.76
C TYR A 66 -10.79 -7.06 5.20
N GLU A 67 -10.09 -7.79 6.06
CA GLU A 67 -9.25 -8.92 5.65
C GLU A 67 -10.06 -9.94 4.83
N SER A 68 -11.22 -10.32 5.34
CA SER A 68 -12.11 -11.25 4.64
C SER A 68 -12.58 -10.75 3.28
N ARG A 69 -12.86 -9.47 3.15
CA ARG A 69 -13.27 -8.87 1.88
C ARG A 69 -12.10 -8.71 0.90
N LEU A 70 -11.00 -8.17 1.36
CA LEU A 70 -9.85 -7.86 0.52
C LEU A 70 -9.08 -9.11 0.09
N SER A 71 -9.03 -10.15 0.93
CA SER A 71 -8.37 -11.42 0.59
C SER A 71 -8.97 -12.11 -0.63
N ARG A 72 -10.23 -11.85 -0.95
CA ARG A 72 -10.88 -12.36 -2.17
C ARG A 72 -10.22 -11.82 -3.43
N TYR A 73 -9.67 -10.60 -3.38
CA TYR A 73 -9.09 -9.90 -4.52
C TYR A 73 -7.56 -9.98 -4.54
N PHE A 74 -6.94 -9.99 -3.37
CA PHE A 74 -5.48 -9.94 -3.24
C PHE A 74 -4.84 -11.29 -2.88
N LYS A 75 -5.65 -12.26 -2.48
CA LYS A 75 -5.17 -13.62 -2.10
C LYS A 75 -4.01 -13.54 -1.08
N ASP A 76 -2.90 -14.20 -1.40
CA ASP A 76 -1.71 -14.26 -0.54
C ASP A 76 -0.86 -12.97 -0.56
N ARG A 77 -1.28 -11.96 -1.30
CA ARG A 77 -0.56 -10.69 -1.46
C ARG A 77 -1.00 -9.60 -0.50
N ILE A 78 -1.85 -9.94 0.46
CA ILE A 78 -2.33 -9.01 1.48
C ILE A 78 -1.62 -9.25 2.80
N VAL A 79 -1.14 -8.16 3.40
CA VAL A 79 -0.62 -8.15 4.76
C VAL A 79 -1.36 -7.08 5.54
N LEU A 80 -1.96 -7.44 6.67
CA LEU A 80 -2.59 -6.47 7.57
C LEU A 80 -1.65 -6.11 8.71
N ILE A 81 -1.52 -4.83 8.97
CA ILE A 81 -0.63 -4.27 10.00
C ILE A 81 -1.47 -3.48 11.00
N PRO A 82 -1.18 -3.64 12.26
CA PRO A 82 -1.06 -4.82 13.10
C PRO A 82 -2.38 -5.08 13.83
N LYS A 83 -2.70 -6.34 14.02
CA LYS A 83 -3.93 -6.76 14.72
C LYS A 83 -3.90 -6.58 16.25
N ASP A 84 -2.71 -6.48 16.86
CA ASP A 84 -2.52 -6.74 18.29
C ASP A 84 -1.88 -5.58 19.07
N VAL A 85 -1.90 -4.36 18.53
CA VAL A 85 -1.26 -3.20 19.18
C VAL A 85 -2.30 -2.16 19.55
N GLU A 86 -2.20 -1.60 20.76
CA GLU A 86 -3.06 -0.51 21.20
C GLU A 86 -3.00 0.71 20.28
N SER A 87 -4.13 1.33 20.01
CA SER A 87 -4.27 2.38 18.99
C SER A 87 -3.38 3.60 19.22
N GLU A 88 -3.09 3.96 20.47
CA GLU A 88 -2.17 5.07 20.79
C GLU A 88 -0.75 4.75 20.34
N VAL A 89 -0.30 3.51 20.59
CA VAL A 89 1.01 3.02 20.15
C VAL A 89 1.06 2.94 18.63
N LEU A 90 -0.03 2.57 17.97
CA LEU A 90 -0.13 2.50 16.52
C LEU A 90 0.03 3.83 15.81
N ARG A 91 -0.51 4.92 16.36
CA ARG A 91 -0.33 6.26 15.78
C ARG A 91 1.14 6.68 15.76
N GLU A 92 1.88 6.35 16.82
CA GLU A 92 3.29 6.66 16.92
C GLU A 92 4.17 5.70 16.11
N ILE A 93 3.78 4.44 16.01
CA ILE A 93 4.62 3.39 15.44
C ILE A 93 4.18 2.90 14.05
N LYS A 94 3.03 3.34 13.54
CA LYS A 94 2.52 2.95 12.21
C LYS A 94 3.60 3.07 11.13
N THR A 95 4.27 4.20 11.12
CA THR A 95 5.36 4.47 10.19
C THR A 95 6.59 3.61 10.48
N SER A 96 6.91 3.39 11.75
CA SER A 96 8.03 2.53 12.16
C SER A 96 7.79 1.06 11.81
N TYR A 97 6.57 0.57 11.95
CA TYR A 97 6.18 -0.77 11.49
C TYR A 97 6.30 -0.93 9.99
N THR A 98 5.87 0.06 9.24
CA THR A 98 5.99 0.07 7.79
C THR A 98 7.46 -0.03 7.37
N LEU A 99 8.33 0.77 8.00
CA LEU A 99 9.77 0.69 7.75
C LEU A 99 10.36 -0.66 8.13
N HIS A 100 9.92 -1.25 9.23
CA HIS A 100 10.38 -2.58 9.62
C HIS A 100 10.06 -3.62 8.54
N HIS A 101 8.87 -3.59 8.00
CA HIS A 101 8.49 -4.48 6.88
C HIS A 101 9.29 -4.21 5.62
N ILE A 102 9.51 -2.94 5.26
CA ILE A 102 10.35 -2.55 4.12
C ILE A 102 11.77 -3.10 4.30
N ASN A 103 12.38 -2.89 5.47
CA ASN A 103 13.72 -3.38 5.77
C ASN A 103 13.82 -4.90 5.67
N LYS A 104 12.80 -5.60 6.14
CA LYS A 104 12.74 -7.06 6.05
C LYS A 104 12.66 -7.53 4.59
N LEU A 105 11.85 -6.87 3.77
CA LEU A 105 11.69 -7.20 2.36
C LEU A 105 12.93 -6.87 1.53
N LEU A 106 13.65 -5.78 1.84
CA LEU A 106 14.88 -5.38 1.15
C LEU A 106 16.02 -6.41 1.28
N LYS A 107 15.95 -7.33 2.24
CA LYS A 107 16.90 -8.43 2.35
C LYS A 107 16.76 -9.43 1.18
N THR A 108 15.56 -9.59 0.66
CA THR A 108 15.22 -10.59 -0.36
C THR A 108 14.88 -9.97 -1.70
N PHE A 109 14.27 -8.79 -1.71
CA PHE A 109 13.74 -8.12 -2.89
C PHE A 109 14.41 -6.77 -3.14
N ASN A 110 14.36 -6.32 -4.39
CA ASN A 110 14.56 -4.94 -4.75
C ASN A 110 13.19 -4.23 -4.73
N ILE A 111 13.09 -3.11 -4.04
CA ILE A 111 11.87 -2.31 -4.01
C ILE A 111 12.12 -1.06 -4.83
N ASN A 112 11.38 -0.88 -5.92
CA ASN A 112 11.54 0.25 -6.84
C ASN A 112 10.54 1.37 -6.55
N GLU A 113 9.30 1.03 -6.22
CA GLU A 113 8.22 1.97 -5.98
C GLU A 113 7.38 1.55 -4.78
N ILE A 114 6.93 2.56 -4.05
CA ILE A 114 5.93 2.43 -2.99
C ILE A 114 4.78 3.37 -3.32
N TYR A 115 3.56 2.84 -3.27
CA TYR A 115 2.33 3.61 -3.30
C TYR A 115 1.78 3.69 -1.89
N PHE A 116 1.49 4.89 -1.44
CA PHE A 116 0.99 5.14 -0.09
C PHE A 116 -0.30 5.95 -0.13
N ALA A 117 -1.39 5.34 0.28
CA ALA A 117 -2.70 5.96 0.38
C ALA A 117 -3.12 6.09 1.85
N ASP A 118 -3.25 7.30 2.32
CA ASP A 118 -3.65 7.65 3.68
C ASP A 118 -4.30 9.03 3.67
N ASP A 119 -5.37 9.24 4.41
CA ASP A 119 -6.09 10.50 4.49
C ASP A 119 -5.36 11.57 5.34
N SER A 120 -4.33 11.17 6.07
CA SER A 120 -3.51 12.04 6.92
C SER A 120 -2.26 12.54 6.21
N GLN A 121 -2.19 13.83 5.95
CA GLN A 121 -0.98 14.45 5.40
C GLN A 121 0.23 14.28 6.33
N PHE A 122 0.02 14.28 7.64
CA PHE A 122 1.08 14.01 8.60
C PHE A 122 1.75 12.65 8.39
N ASN A 123 0.97 11.61 8.12
CA ASN A 123 1.51 10.28 7.84
C ASN A 123 2.34 10.26 6.54
N HIS A 124 1.92 11.01 5.51
CA HIS A 124 2.69 11.15 4.27
C HIS A 124 4.02 11.85 4.50
N ASP A 125 4.02 12.94 5.24
CA ASP A 125 5.22 13.72 5.54
C ASP A 125 6.23 12.89 6.35
N MET A 126 5.75 12.17 7.35
CA MET A 126 6.58 11.25 8.15
C MET A 126 7.16 10.12 7.30
N PHE A 127 6.36 9.55 6.42
CA PHE A 127 6.79 8.45 5.57
C PHE A 127 7.85 8.91 4.55
N GLU A 128 7.67 10.09 3.98
CA GLU A 128 8.64 10.69 3.06
C GLU A 128 9.99 10.94 3.75
N VAL A 129 9.98 11.49 4.96
CA VAL A 129 11.21 11.71 5.74
C VAL A 129 11.94 10.39 6.03
N LEU A 130 11.20 9.38 6.44
CA LEU A 130 11.77 8.09 6.81
C LEU A 130 12.25 7.27 5.60
N LEU A 131 11.64 7.45 4.44
CA LEU A 131 12.09 6.85 3.18
C LEU A 131 13.21 7.63 2.49
N GLY A 132 13.56 8.81 2.97
CA GLY A 132 14.55 9.67 2.34
C GLY A 132 15.96 9.06 2.22
N GLU A 133 16.31 8.11 3.09
CA GLU A 133 17.57 7.37 3.03
C GLU A 133 17.54 6.20 2.02
N TYR A 134 16.35 5.78 1.61
CA TYR A 134 16.14 4.73 0.63
C TYR A 134 15.94 5.34 -0.74
N LYS A 135 16.60 4.83 -1.76
CA LYS A 135 16.38 5.28 -3.15
C LYS A 135 15.12 4.63 -3.74
N ILE A 136 14.01 4.77 -3.04
CA ILE A 136 12.71 4.21 -3.41
C ILE A 136 11.79 5.36 -3.79
N LYS A 137 11.15 5.26 -4.94
CA LYS A 137 10.16 6.25 -5.38
C LYS A 137 8.88 6.11 -4.55
N LEU A 138 8.47 7.20 -3.90
CA LEU A 138 7.21 7.27 -3.17
C LEU A 138 6.14 7.97 -4.01
N ASN A 139 5.01 7.29 -4.18
CA ASN A 139 3.81 7.81 -4.83
C ASN A 139 2.73 8.00 -3.76
N SER A 140 2.50 9.24 -3.35
CA SER A 140 1.53 9.59 -2.32
C SER A 140 0.15 9.85 -2.91
N ILE A 141 -0.88 9.27 -2.30
CA ILE A 141 -2.29 9.48 -2.62
C ILE A 141 -3.01 9.89 -1.34
N VAL A 142 -3.51 11.12 -1.30
CA VAL A 142 -4.20 11.68 -0.12
C VAL A 142 -5.69 11.85 -0.46
N PRO A 143 -6.54 10.86 -0.13
CA PRO A 143 -7.97 10.98 -0.35
C PRO A 143 -8.59 12.02 0.60
N LYS A 144 -9.66 12.67 0.14
CA LYS A 144 -10.43 13.62 0.95
C LYS A 144 -11.56 12.89 1.65
N ARG A 145 -11.80 13.24 2.91
CA ARG A 145 -12.81 12.56 3.76
C ARG A 145 -14.25 12.62 3.23
N ASP A 146 -14.57 13.59 2.39
CA ASP A 146 -15.92 13.80 1.86
C ASP A 146 -16.18 13.07 0.54
N GLU A 147 -15.22 12.30 0.06
CA GLU A 147 -15.28 11.57 -1.21
C GLU A 147 -15.33 10.06 -0.96
N ASN A 148 -15.77 9.31 -1.96
CA ASN A 148 -15.54 7.87 -1.99
C ASN A 148 -14.04 7.63 -2.14
N TYR A 149 -13.38 7.26 -1.06
CA TYR A 149 -11.93 7.14 -0.98
C TYR A 149 -11.36 6.16 -2.00
N LEU A 150 -11.99 5.01 -2.17
CA LEU A 150 -11.47 4.01 -3.09
C LEU A 150 -11.64 4.45 -4.55
N SER A 151 -12.73 5.10 -4.89
CA SER A 151 -12.94 5.71 -6.20
C SER A 151 -11.89 6.80 -6.48
N PHE A 152 -11.59 7.64 -5.49
CA PHE A 152 -10.53 8.64 -5.59
C PHE A 152 -9.16 7.98 -5.84
N ILE A 153 -8.81 6.96 -5.06
CA ILE A 153 -7.54 6.22 -5.20
C ILE A 153 -7.45 5.59 -6.60
N ASN A 154 -8.52 4.96 -7.07
CA ASN A 154 -8.57 4.36 -8.40
C ASN A 154 -8.36 5.40 -9.51
N ASN A 155 -9.00 6.57 -9.42
CA ASN A 155 -8.83 7.65 -10.38
C ASN A 155 -7.40 8.20 -10.37
N GLU A 156 -6.78 8.37 -9.21
CA GLU A 156 -5.39 8.82 -9.10
C GLU A 156 -4.41 7.78 -9.68
N LEU A 157 -4.61 6.50 -9.40
CA LEU A 157 -3.78 5.43 -9.96
C LEU A 157 -3.86 5.41 -11.48
N GLU A 158 -5.06 5.50 -12.03
CA GLU A 158 -5.26 5.50 -13.47
C GLU A 158 -4.68 6.76 -14.13
N SER A 159 -5.04 7.94 -13.66
CA SER A 159 -4.68 9.20 -14.29
C SER A 159 -3.21 9.59 -14.12
N LYS A 160 -2.67 9.43 -12.93
CA LYS A 160 -1.30 9.86 -12.63
C LYS A 160 -0.24 8.81 -12.96
N TYR A 161 -0.54 7.56 -12.78
CA TYR A 161 0.48 6.50 -12.81
C TYR A 161 0.39 5.58 -14.01
N LEU A 162 -0.77 5.38 -14.58
CA LEU A 162 -0.95 4.52 -15.75
C LEU A 162 -1.00 5.28 -17.07
N ASN A 163 -1.70 6.41 -17.13
CA ASN A 163 -1.89 7.16 -18.39
C ASN A 163 -0.70 8.05 -18.77
N ARG A 164 0.30 8.23 -17.90
CA ARG A 164 1.51 9.01 -18.22
C ARG A 164 2.40 8.42 -19.31
N LEU A 165 2.15 7.19 -19.74
CA LEU A 165 2.92 6.54 -20.80
C LEU A 165 2.40 6.79 -22.21
N GLN A 166 1.29 7.53 -22.37
CA GLN A 166 0.71 7.83 -23.68
C GLN A 166 1.07 9.23 -24.21
N ARG A 167 2.02 9.91 -23.58
CA ARG A 167 2.50 11.22 -24.06
C ARG A 167 3.96 11.17 -24.44
#